data_2e9d5e3a8cccb5ab167645be9a48ce1d
#
_entry.id   2e9d5e3a8cccb5ab167645be9a48ce1d
#
_cell.length_a   1.000
_cell.length_b   1.000
_cell.length_c   1.000
_cell.angle_alpha   90.00
_cell.angle_beta   90.00
_cell.angle_gamma   90.00
#
_symmetry.space_group_name_H-M   'P 1'
#
loop_
_entity.id
_entity.type
_entity.pdbx_description
1 polymer ?
#
loop_
_entity_poly.entity_id
_entity_poly.type
_entity_poly.pdbx_seq_one_letter_code
_entity_poly.pdbx_strand_id
1 'polypeptide(L)'
;MTAPVRLGAVGYLNARPLTWALDRAPDRWAIRYDVPSVCAAALHSGEVDLGLIPSIEYLHSDDYRFVPGVGIGSRGPVESVALYTRVPVEAIRSIALDTSSRTSVSLIKVLCRHRFRIDPSYVPHGPDLAAMTRDHDAGLLIGDPAFEANHVALGLQKIDLGETWTAMTGLPFIYAAWTGRPGAIDAAGVRALQQAQAEGAAAPDAIAAEYGRGDPVRTTRAAAYLRDNVRYGLGADEATGLQLFLDYAADLGLAPRKRALEFF
;
A
#
# COMPACT_ATOMS: atom_id res chain seq x y z
N MET A 1 10.15 -32.75 5.91
CA MET A 1 9.42 -31.58 5.31
C MET A 1 9.96 -30.34 5.98
N THR A 2 10.36 -29.32 5.24
CA THR A 2 10.75 -28.01 5.79
C THR A 2 9.50 -27.33 6.34
N ALA A 3 9.63 -26.58 7.43
CA ALA A 3 8.53 -25.82 7.98
C ALA A 3 8.03 -24.79 6.93
N PRO A 4 6.72 -24.47 6.89
CA PRO A 4 6.19 -23.47 5.98
C PRO A 4 6.81 -22.09 6.25
N VAL A 5 7.02 -21.31 5.20
CA VAL A 5 7.48 -19.92 5.32
C VAL A 5 6.36 -19.07 5.93
N ARG A 6 6.68 -18.33 6.97
CA ARG A 6 5.73 -17.46 7.68
C ARG A 6 5.59 -16.12 6.96
N LEU A 7 4.37 -15.83 6.50
CA LEU A 7 4.06 -14.60 5.75
C LEU A 7 3.15 -13.68 6.57
N GLY A 8 3.51 -12.40 6.66
CA GLY A 8 2.60 -11.34 7.09
C GLY A 8 1.99 -10.65 5.87
N ALA A 9 0.68 -10.74 5.70
CA ALA A 9 0.00 -10.18 4.54
C ALA A 9 -1.10 -9.19 4.92
N VAL A 10 -1.37 -8.23 4.02
CA VAL A 10 -2.43 -7.24 4.23
C VAL A 10 -3.78 -7.84 3.83
N GLY A 11 -4.79 -7.65 4.69
CA GLY A 11 -6.14 -8.21 4.48
C GLY A 11 -7.03 -7.42 3.52
N TYR A 12 -6.57 -6.30 2.95
CA TYR A 12 -7.35 -5.45 2.05
C TYR A 12 -7.50 -6.02 0.64
N LEU A 13 -8.54 -5.58 -0.07
CA LEU A 13 -8.86 -6.01 -1.43
C LEU A 13 -7.66 -5.88 -2.39
N ASN A 14 -6.92 -4.78 -2.33
CA ASN A 14 -5.76 -4.53 -3.20
C ASN A 14 -4.61 -5.52 -3.00
N ALA A 15 -4.52 -6.18 -1.85
CA ALA A 15 -3.48 -7.17 -1.57
C ALA A 15 -3.88 -8.60 -1.98
N ARG A 16 -5.17 -8.85 -2.15
CA ARG A 16 -5.70 -10.18 -2.47
C ARG A 16 -5.04 -10.86 -3.66
N PRO A 17 -4.78 -10.19 -4.81
CA PRO A 17 -4.09 -10.82 -5.92
C PRO A 17 -2.69 -11.34 -5.60
N LEU A 18 -2.03 -10.81 -4.58
CA LEU A 18 -0.70 -11.31 -4.16
C LEU A 18 -0.78 -12.53 -3.22
N THR A 19 -1.95 -12.80 -2.64
CA THR A 19 -2.15 -13.87 -1.65
C THR A 19 -3.11 -14.96 -2.10
N TRP A 20 -3.97 -14.68 -3.06
CA TRP A 20 -5.07 -15.54 -3.48
C TRP A 20 -4.65 -16.97 -3.87
N ALA A 21 -3.54 -17.10 -4.60
CA ALA A 21 -2.97 -18.41 -4.94
C ALA A 21 -2.18 -19.03 -3.76
N LEU A 22 -1.57 -18.19 -2.91
CA LEU A 22 -0.80 -18.67 -1.74
C LEU A 22 -1.70 -19.32 -0.69
N ASP A 23 -2.92 -18.80 -0.48
CA ASP A 23 -3.92 -19.37 0.45
C ASP A 23 -4.30 -20.81 0.10
N ARG A 24 -4.05 -21.25 -1.15
CA ARG A 24 -4.31 -22.61 -1.65
C ARG A 24 -3.14 -23.57 -1.47
N ALA A 25 -2.02 -23.10 -0.90
CA ALA A 25 -0.81 -23.87 -0.66
C ALA A 25 -0.32 -23.78 0.80
N PRO A 26 -1.17 -24.19 1.80
CA PRO A 26 -0.87 -24.02 3.22
C PRO A 26 0.33 -24.84 3.71
N ASP A 27 0.68 -25.90 3.03
CA ASP A 27 1.88 -26.71 3.36
C ASP A 27 3.19 -25.97 3.10
N ARG A 28 3.15 -24.93 2.24
CA ARG A 28 4.31 -24.12 1.89
C ARG A 28 4.30 -22.76 2.57
N TRP A 29 3.12 -22.15 2.78
CA TRP A 29 2.94 -20.78 3.24
C TRP A 29 2.03 -20.72 4.47
N ALA A 30 2.55 -20.22 5.58
CA ALA A 30 1.76 -19.90 6.77
C ALA A 30 1.43 -18.39 6.77
N ILE A 31 0.25 -18.02 6.30
CA ILE A 31 -0.14 -16.62 6.11
C ILE A 31 -0.91 -16.12 7.33
N ARG A 32 -0.45 -15.00 7.90
CA ARG A 32 -1.18 -14.20 8.87
C ARG A 32 -1.64 -12.91 8.20
N TYR A 33 -2.93 -12.60 8.31
CA TYR A 33 -3.53 -11.38 7.77
C TYR A 33 -3.67 -10.31 8.83
N ASP A 34 -3.25 -9.08 8.49
CA ASP A 34 -3.32 -7.95 9.40
C ASP A 34 -3.36 -6.62 8.63
N VAL A 35 -3.43 -5.47 9.32
CA VAL A 35 -3.24 -4.16 8.69
C VAL A 35 -1.75 -3.91 8.37
N PRO A 36 -1.43 -3.04 7.40
CA PRO A 36 -0.06 -2.88 6.90
C PRO A 36 0.99 -2.58 7.98
N SER A 37 0.66 -1.74 8.97
CA SER A 37 1.58 -1.38 10.06
C SER A 37 1.87 -2.55 11.01
N VAL A 38 0.91 -3.45 11.21
CA VAL A 38 1.08 -4.68 12.03
C VAL A 38 1.89 -5.72 11.28
N CYS A 39 1.67 -5.89 9.96
CA CYS A 39 2.52 -6.74 9.12
C CYS A 39 3.99 -6.29 9.18
N ALA A 40 4.25 -4.98 9.15
CA ALA A 40 5.59 -4.43 9.29
C ALA A 40 6.20 -4.73 10.66
N ALA A 41 5.44 -4.53 11.75
CA ALA A 41 5.89 -4.84 13.10
C ALA A 41 6.24 -6.33 13.26
N ALA A 42 5.42 -7.24 12.71
CA ALA A 42 5.67 -8.68 12.73
C ALA A 42 6.95 -9.06 11.96
N LEU A 43 7.27 -8.39 10.84
CA LEU A 43 8.54 -8.59 10.15
C LEU A 43 9.72 -8.05 10.96
N HIS A 44 9.58 -6.87 11.56
CA HIS A 44 10.64 -6.28 12.38
C HIS A 44 10.99 -7.15 13.58
N SER A 45 9.99 -7.72 14.25
CA SER A 45 10.18 -8.62 15.41
C SER A 45 10.64 -10.03 15.03
N GLY A 46 10.58 -10.41 13.74
CA GLY A 46 10.90 -11.78 13.28
C GLY A 46 9.79 -12.80 13.52
N GLU A 47 8.56 -12.34 13.82
CA GLU A 47 7.39 -13.21 13.89
C GLU A 47 7.01 -13.79 12.54
N VAL A 48 7.33 -13.09 11.45
CA VAL A 48 7.19 -13.55 10.07
C VAL A 48 8.53 -13.47 9.34
N ASP A 49 8.71 -14.32 8.33
CA ASP A 49 9.93 -14.40 7.52
C ASP A 49 9.89 -13.40 6.36
N LEU A 50 8.70 -13.22 5.75
CA LEU A 50 8.41 -12.15 4.81
C LEU A 50 7.14 -11.39 5.22
N GLY A 51 7.13 -10.08 4.92
CA GLY A 51 5.96 -9.24 5.08
C GLY A 51 5.59 -8.53 3.78
N LEU A 52 4.31 -8.52 3.43
CA LEU A 52 3.77 -7.56 2.48
C LEU A 52 3.58 -6.25 3.25
N ILE A 53 4.63 -5.43 3.30
CA ILE A 53 4.72 -4.28 4.19
C ILE A 53 4.72 -2.95 3.42
N PRO A 54 4.36 -1.84 4.09
CA PRO A 54 4.49 -0.51 3.51
C PRO A 54 5.91 -0.28 2.99
N SER A 55 6.04 0.22 1.76
CA SER A 55 7.33 0.34 1.08
C SER A 55 8.34 1.23 1.81
N ILE A 56 7.89 2.23 2.59
CA ILE A 56 8.75 3.06 3.42
C ILE A 56 9.51 2.28 4.50
N GLU A 57 8.94 1.15 4.97
CA GLU A 57 9.52 0.31 6.01
C GLU A 57 10.84 -0.36 5.58
N TYR A 58 11.08 -0.42 4.27
CA TYR A 58 12.36 -0.88 3.72
C TYR A 58 13.55 -0.12 4.30
N LEU A 59 13.39 1.17 4.58
CA LEU A 59 14.46 2.02 5.12
C LEU A 59 14.73 1.82 6.61
N HIS A 60 13.95 1.00 7.31
CA HIS A 60 14.14 0.73 8.75
C HIS A 60 15.15 -0.39 9.04
N SER A 61 15.62 -1.13 8.02
CA SER A 61 16.66 -2.16 8.20
C SER A 61 17.58 -2.22 6.99
N ASP A 62 18.89 -2.37 7.22
CA ASP A 62 19.88 -2.54 6.14
C ASP A 62 19.80 -3.91 5.48
N ASP A 63 19.25 -4.89 6.18
CA ASP A 63 19.18 -6.27 5.70
C ASP A 63 17.93 -6.54 4.85
N TYR A 64 16.99 -5.58 4.73
CA TYR A 64 15.76 -5.82 3.97
C TYR A 64 16.03 -5.88 2.47
N ARG A 65 15.35 -6.82 1.82
CA ARG A 65 15.28 -6.99 0.36
C ARG A 65 13.86 -7.13 -0.08
N PHE A 66 13.56 -6.58 -1.25
CA PHE A 66 12.28 -6.78 -1.91
C PHE A 66 12.28 -8.05 -2.75
N VAL A 67 11.14 -8.71 -2.84
CA VAL A 67 10.92 -9.74 -3.85
C VAL A 67 10.84 -9.05 -5.22
N PRO A 68 11.70 -9.41 -6.19
CA PRO A 68 11.72 -8.73 -7.47
C PRO A 68 10.42 -9.00 -8.26
N GLY A 69 9.94 -7.98 -8.94
CA GLY A 69 8.79 -8.07 -9.84
C GLY A 69 7.41 -8.08 -9.15
N VAL A 70 7.33 -8.01 -7.82
CA VAL A 70 6.07 -8.15 -7.08
C VAL A 70 5.86 -7.02 -6.08
N GLY A 71 4.77 -6.27 -6.23
CA GLY A 71 4.39 -5.18 -5.33
C GLY A 71 2.94 -4.74 -5.55
N ILE A 72 2.48 -3.81 -4.73
CA ILE A 72 1.19 -3.13 -4.89
C ILE A 72 1.47 -1.69 -5.26
N GLY A 73 1.09 -1.30 -6.45
CA GLY A 73 1.31 0.05 -6.97
C GLY A 73 0.16 0.58 -7.81
N SER A 74 0.34 1.79 -8.34
CA SER A 74 -0.53 2.37 -9.35
C SER A 74 0.27 3.28 -10.29
N ARG A 75 -0.28 3.50 -11.49
CA ARG A 75 0.16 4.57 -12.39
C ARG A 75 -1.09 5.40 -12.72
N GLY A 76 -1.24 6.55 -12.07
CA GLY A 76 -2.48 7.30 -12.03
C GLY A 76 -3.33 6.97 -10.80
N PRO A 77 -4.66 7.11 -10.86
CA PRO A 77 -5.54 6.96 -9.70
C PRO A 77 -5.50 5.53 -9.14
N VAL A 78 -5.40 5.43 -7.80
CA VAL A 78 -5.41 4.16 -7.06
C VAL A 78 -6.75 3.88 -6.40
N GLU A 79 -7.62 4.87 -6.27
CA GLU A 79 -8.94 4.80 -5.63
C GLU A 79 -8.93 4.56 -4.10
N SER A 80 -8.01 3.76 -3.60
CA SER A 80 -7.94 3.30 -2.21
C SER A 80 -6.88 3.98 -1.35
N VAL A 81 -6.27 5.06 -1.82
CA VAL A 81 -5.35 5.91 -1.03
C VAL A 81 -5.65 7.35 -1.37
N ALA A 82 -6.39 8.04 -0.52
CA ALA A 82 -6.88 9.37 -0.82
C ALA A 82 -6.92 10.30 0.39
N LEU A 83 -6.72 11.58 0.11
CA LEU A 83 -6.99 12.69 1.01
C LEU A 83 -8.41 13.19 0.73
N TYR A 84 -9.22 13.28 1.77
CA TYR A 84 -10.58 13.82 1.72
C TYR A 84 -10.62 15.15 2.45
N THR A 85 -11.16 16.20 1.82
CA THR A 85 -11.11 17.57 2.35
C THR A 85 -12.41 18.34 2.17
N ARG A 86 -12.69 19.25 3.13
CA ARG A 86 -13.81 20.20 3.07
C ARG A 86 -13.39 21.54 2.46
N VAL A 87 -12.12 21.78 2.36
CA VAL A 87 -11.55 23.06 1.91
C VAL A 87 -10.66 22.85 0.68
N PRO A 88 -10.38 23.88 -0.12
CA PRO A 88 -9.36 23.79 -1.17
C PRO A 88 -8.01 23.34 -0.58
N VAL A 89 -7.21 22.61 -1.36
CA VAL A 89 -5.96 21.99 -0.87
C VAL A 89 -5.00 23.03 -0.29
N GLU A 90 -4.96 24.23 -0.85
CA GLU A 90 -4.11 25.34 -0.40
C GLU A 90 -4.54 25.91 0.97
N ALA A 91 -5.77 25.65 1.37
CA ALA A 91 -6.34 26.09 2.64
C ALA A 91 -6.24 25.07 3.77
N ILE A 92 -5.76 23.86 3.49
CA ILE A 92 -5.60 22.79 4.51
C ILE A 92 -4.55 23.21 5.53
N ARG A 93 -4.93 23.17 6.82
CA ARG A 93 -4.07 23.49 7.98
C ARG A 93 -3.90 22.28 8.92
N SER A 94 -4.81 21.31 8.83
CA SER A 94 -4.76 20.10 9.64
C SER A 94 -5.20 18.86 8.84
N ILE A 95 -4.45 17.75 8.99
CA ILE A 95 -4.74 16.48 8.34
C ILE A 95 -4.78 15.36 9.41
N ALA A 96 -5.93 14.70 9.55
CA ALA A 96 -6.06 13.46 10.29
C ALA A 96 -5.46 12.31 9.45
N LEU A 97 -4.58 11.51 10.05
CA LEU A 97 -3.82 10.46 9.38
C LEU A 97 -4.29 9.07 9.83
N ASP A 98 -4.74 8.26 8.88
CA ASP A 98 -4.94 6.82 9.12
C ASP A 98 -3.60 6.16 9.44
N THR A 99 -3.47 5.70 10.68
CA THR A 99 -2.24 5.10 11.23
C THR A 99 -1.98 3.67 10.77
N SER A 100 -2.89 3.08 10.02
CA SER A 100 -2.72 1.72 9.48
C SER A 100 -1.67 1.63 8.36
N SER A 101 -1.34 2.75 7.67
CA SER A 101 -0.34 2.79 6.59
C SER A 101 0.73 3.85 6.79
N ARG A 102 1.97 3.42 6.97
CA ARG A 102 3.12 4.31 7.09
C ARG A 102 3.58 4.90 5.75
N THR A 103 3.48 4.14 4.65
CA THR A 103 3.81 4.65 3.31
C THR A 103 2.89 5.81 2.91
N SER A 104 1.57 5.67 3.10
CA SER A 104 0.62 6.70 2.70
C SER A 104 0.74 7.96 3.56
N VAL A 105 1.05 7.80 4.86
CA VAL A 105 1.40 8.90 5.76
C VAL A 105 2.64 9.63 5.29
N SER A 106 3.68 8.93 4.85
CA SER A 106 4.89 9.54 4.29
C SER A 106 4.60 10.19 2.93
N LEU A 107 3.80 9.54 2.07
CA LEU A 107 3.43 10.07 0.76
C LEU A 107 2.68 11.40 0.87
N ILE A 108 1.68 11.51 1.74
CA ILE A 108 0.96 12.79 1.88
C ILE A 108 1.89 13.92 2.34
N LYS A 109 2.83 13.65 3.23
CA LYS A 109 3.83 14.64 3.68
C LYS A 109 4.76 15.06 2.53
N VAL A 110 5.22 14.10 1.71
CA VAL A 110 5.99 14.37 0.48
C VAL A 110 5.17 15.24 -0.47
N LEU A 111 3.90 14.90 -0.71
CA LEU A 111 3.02 15.67 -1.60
C LEU A 111 2.72 17.07 -1.05
N CYS A 112 2.49 17.22 0.25
CA CYS A 112 2.32 18.55 0.88
C CYS A 112 3.54 19.42 0.62
N ARG A 113 4.75 18.89 0.76
CA ARG A 113 6.00 19.64 0.55
C ARG A 113 6.27 19.96 -0.92
N HIS A 114 6.19 18.95 -1.80
CA HIS A 114 6.70 19.06 -3.17
C HIS A 114 5.63 19.48 -4.19
N ARG A 115 4.36 19.10 -3.97
CA ARG A 115 3.27 19.34 -4.92
C ARG A 115 2.31 20.43 -4.47
N PHE A 116 1.81 20.34 -3.24
CA PHE A 116 0.81 21.28 -2.73
C PHE A 116 1.43 22.54 -2.13
N ARG A 117 2.68 22.46 -1.67
CA ARG A 117 3.43 23.56 -1.03
C ARG A 117 2.71 24.12 0.19
N ILE A 118 2.19 23.22 1.01
CA ILE A 118 1.53 23.51 2.29
C ILE A 118 2.28 22.80 3.43
N ASP A 119 2.10 23.31 4.65
CA ASP A 119 2.70 22.74 5.86
C ASP A 119 1.63 22.60 6.96
N PRO A 120 0.71 21.62 6.82
CA PRO A 120 -0.34 21.39 7.79
C PRO A 120 0.16 20.67 9.03
N SER A 121 -0.58 20.77 10.13
CA SER A 121 -0.42 19.86 11.28
C SER A 121 -0.94 18.46 10.94
N TYR A 122 -0.28 17.44 11.48
CA TYR A 122 -0.62 16.03 11.25
C TYR A 122 -1.04 15.35 12.54
N VAL A 123 -2.23 14.77 12.57
CA VAL A 123 -2.82 14.16 13.78
C VAL A 123 -3.10 12.67 13.52
N PRO A 124 -2.52 11.73 14.28
CA PRO A 124 -2.86 10.30 14.19
C PRO A 124 -4.34 10.07 14.47
N HIS A 125 -4.99 9.26 13.64
CA HIS A 125 -6.40 8.95 13.77
C HIS A 125 -6.71 7.51 13.34
N GLY A 126 -7.83 6.94 13.80
CA GLY A 126 -8.40 5.72 13.23
C GLY A 126 -9.11 6.00 11.88
N PRO A 127 -9.45 4.97 11.09
CA PRO A 127 -10.00 5.11 9.74
C PRO A 127 -11.52 5.45 9.73
N ASP A 128 -11.93 6.47 10.46
CA ASP A 128 -13.30 7.01 10.49
C ASP A 128 -13.32 8.39 9.80
N LEU A 129 -13.71 8.39 8.51
CA LEU A 129 -13.69 9.61 7.68
C LEU A 129 -14.56 10.73 8.25
N ALA A 130 -15.73 10.40 8.80
CA ALA A 130 -16.65 11.41 9.34
C ALA A 130 -16.05 12.07 10.59
N ALA A 131 -15.46 11.29 11.49
CA ALA A 131 -14.77 11.81 12.66
C ALA A 131 -13.52 12.62 12.28
N MET A 132 -12.69 12.07 11.36
CA MET A 132 -11.50 12.78 10.87
C MET A 132 -11.81 14.16 10.33
N THR A 133 -12.83 14.26 9.46
CA THR A 133 -13.16 15.53 8.77
C THR A 133 -14.12 16.42 9.55
N ARG A 134 -14.66 15.97 10.69
CA ARG A 134 -15.37 16.85 11.63
C ARG A 134 -14.38 17.76 12.38
N ASP A 135 -13.25 17.20 12.79
CA ASP A 135 -12.31 17.83 13.71
C ASP A 135 -11.07 18.41 12.99
N HIS A 136 -10.86 18.04 11.70
CA HIS A 136 -9.74 18.47 10.87
C HIS A 136 -10.18 18.90 9.46
N ASP A 137 -9.36 19.71 8.78
CA ASP A 137 -9.65 20.19 7.42
C ASP A 137 -9.66 19.04 6.41
N ALA A 138 -8.84 18.03 6.65
CA ALA A 138 -8.75 16.85 5.78
C ALA A 138 -8.47 15.56 6.56
N GLY A 139 -8.81 14.42 5.94
CA GLY A 139 -8.52 13.08 6.44
C GLY A 139 -7.86 12.23 5.36
N LEU A 140 -6.76 11.56 5.70
CA LEU A 140 -6.13 10.55 4.87
C LEU A 140 -6.69 9.18 5.21
N LEU A 141 -7.28 8.48 4.24
CA LEU A 141 -7.68 7.08 4.37
C LEU A 141 -6.96 6.18 3.38
N ILE A 142 -6.83 4.90 3.75
CA ILE A 142 -6.23 3.87 2.88
C ILE A 142 -7.05 2.58 2.86
N GLY A 143 -6.74 1.73 1.87
CA GLY A 143 -7.27 0.37 1.75
C GLY A 143 -8.80 0.33 1.62
N ASP A 144 -9.41 -0.72 2.17
CA ASP A 144 -10.86 -0.93 2.08
C ASP A 144 -11.67 0.22 2.70
N PRO A 145 -11.28 0.86 3.83
CA PRO A 145 -11.94 2.07 4.33
C PRO A 145 -11.99 3.21 3.31
N ALA A 146 -10.91 3.45 2.58
CA ALA A 146 -10.89 4.48 1.54
C ALA A 146 -11.70 4.07 0.30
N PHE A 147 -11.60 2.81 -0.10
CA PHE A 147 -12.35 2.24 -1.22
C PHE A 147 -13.86 2.28 -0.99
N GLU A 148 -14.31 1.98 0.23
CA GLU A 148 -15.75 1.98 0.59
C GLU A 148 -16.28 3.37 1.00
N ALA A 149 -15.43 4.38 1.14
CA ALA A 149 -15.80 5.70 1.65
C ALA A 149 -16.83 6.39 0.76
N ASN A 150 -17.96 6.80 1.34
CA ASN A 150 -18.95 7.65 0.67
C ASN A 150 -18.68 9.14 0.98
N HIS A 151 -17.59 9.66 0.41
CA HIS A 151 -17.16 11.04 0.60
C HIS A 151 -18.15 12.08 0.05
N VAL A 152 -18.92 11.72 -0.99
CA VAL A 152 -19.94 12.60 -1.59
C VAL A 152 -21.05 12.89 -0.59
N ALA A 153 -21.52 11.87 0.14
CA ALA A 153 -22.53 12.04 1.18
C ALA A 153 -22.06 12.92 2.35
N LEU A 154 -20.73 13.04 2.55
CA LEU A 154 -20.13 13.92 3.54
C LEU A 154 -19.79 15.31 2.99
N GLY A 155 -20.08 15.58 1.72
CA GLY A 155 -19.74 16.86 1.05
C GLY A 155 -18.23 17.09 0.93
N LEU A 156 -17.44 16.01 0.82
CA LEU A 156 -15.98 16.08 0.76
C LEU A 156 -15.47 15.98 -0.68
N GLN A 157 -14.41 16.70 -0.98
CA GLN A 157 -13.59 16.49 -2.17
C GLN A 157 -12.62 15.34 -1.90
N LYS A 158 -12.39 14.50 -2.91
CA LYS A 158 -11.40 13.42 -2.90
C LYS A 158 -10.20 13.82 -3.74
N ILE A 159 -9.00 13.70 -3.19
CA ILE A 159 -7.72 13.87 -3.87
C ILE A 159 -7.01 12.53 -3.83
N ASP A 160 -6.91 11.85 -4.97
CA ASP A 160 -6.23 10.57 -5.09
C ASP A 160 -4.71 10.77 -5.05
N LEU A 161 -4.02 10.06 -4.14
CA LEU A 161 -2.59 10.27 -3.95
C LEU A 161 -1.74 9.60 -5.03
N GLY A 162 -2.21 8.51 -5.64
CA GLY A 162 -1.54 7.85 -6.76
C GLY A 162 -1.59 8.71 -8.02
N GLU A 163 -2.75 9.29 -8.33
CA GLU A 163 -2.90 10.25 -9.42
C GLU A 163 -2.02 11.48 -9.20
N THR A 164 -2.05 12.03 -7.97
CA THR A 164 -1.24 13.20 -7.61
C THR A 164 0.26 12.94 -7.75
N TRP A 165 0.72 11.77 -7.30
CA TRP A 165 2.12 11.36 -7.46
C TRP A 165 2.51 11.23 -8.93
N THR A 166 1.69 10.53 -9.72
CA THR A 166 1.96 10.34 -11.16
C THR A 166 1.97 11.68 -11.91
N ALA A 167 1.03 12.59 -11.58
CA ALA A 167 1.02 13.93 -12.16
C ALA A 167 2.24 14.78 -11.78
N MET A 168 2.82 14.57 -10.59
CA MET A 168 4.01 15.29 -10.14
C MET A 168 5.31 14.74 -10.75
N THR A 169 5.41 13.41 -10.90
CA THR A 169 6.69 12.74 -11.21
C THR A 169 6.74 12.06 -12.58
N GLY A 170 5.59 11.76 -13.18
CA GLY A 170 5.49 10.91 -14.37
C GLY A 170 5.69 9.41 -14.09
N LEU A 171 5.95 9.02 -12.84
CA LEU A 171 6.32 7.66 -12.42
C LEU A 171 5.18 6.95 -11.70
N PRO A 172 5.16 5.60 -11.70
CA PRO A 172 4.28 4.82 -10.84
C PRO A 172 4.63 5.02 -9.36
N PHE A 173 3.67 4.70 -8.48
CA PHE A 173 3.89 4.66 -7.03
C PHE A 173 3.73 3.24 -6.50
N ILE A 174 4.61 2.81 -5.59
CA ILE A 174 4.56 1.51 -4.91
C ILE A 174 4.20 1.72 -3.44
N TYR A 175 3.04 1.20 -3.05
CA TYR A 175 2.50 1.33 -1.69
C TYR A 175 3.07 0.29 -0.74
N ALA A 176 3.18 -0.96 -1.20
CA ALA A 176 3.67 -2.11 -0.43
C ALA A 176 4.36 -3.12 -1.34
N ALA A 177 5.30 -3.89 -0.80
CA ALA A 177 5.95 -4.99 -1.50
C ALA A 177 6.33 -6.11 -0.52
N TRP A 178 6.44 -7.34 -1.04
CA TRP A 178 7.00 -8.43 -0.25
C TRP A 178 8.44 -8.13 0.12
N THR A 179 8.71 -8.09 1.40
CA THR A 179 9.99 -7.68 1.99
C THR A 179 10.43 -8.70 3.02
N GLY A 180 11.72 -9.00 3.07
CA GLY A 180 12.30 -9.91 4.06
C GLY A 180 13.79 -9.71 4.21
N ARG A 181 14.41 -10.52 5.09
CA ARG A 181 15.86 -10.55 5.27
C ARG A 181 16.50 -11.55 4.30
N PRO A 182 17.79 -11.39 3.95
CA PRO A 182 18.53 -12.40 3.18
C PRO A 182 18.36 -13.80 3.79
N GLY A 183 18.08 -14.77 2.94
CA GLY A 183 17.87 -16.15 3.37
C GLY A 183 16.45 -16.48 3.87
N ALA A 184 15.54 -15.50 3.97
CA ALA A 184 14.13 -15.75 4.31
C ALA A 184 13.43 -16.64 3.28
N ILE A 185 13.78 -16.49 2.01
CA ILE A 185 13.38 -17.39 0.91
C ILE A 185 14.53 -17.61 -0.06
N ASP A 186 14.46 -18.71 -0.78
CA ASP A 186 15.36 -19.05 -1.88
C ASP A 186 14.79 -18.62 -3.24
N ALA A 187 15.53 -18.86 -4.32
CA ALA A 187 15.09 -18.56 -5.67
C ALA A 187 13.80 -19.29 -6.08
N ALA A 188 13.49 -20.45 -5.50
CA ALA A 188 12.24 -21.16 -5.74
C ALA A 188 11.07 -20.48 -5.00
N GLY A 189 11.32 -19.93 -3.82
CA GLY A 189 10.38 -19.07 -3.08
C GLY A 189 10.04 -17.79 -3.83
N VAL A 190 11.06 -17.11 -4.36
CA VAL A 190 10.86 -15.90 -5.20
C VAL A 190 9.96 -16.22 -6.40
N ARG A 191 10.29 -17.26 -7.17
CA ARG A 191 9.48 -17.68 -8.34
C ARG A 191 8.04 -18.03 -7.95
N ALA A 192 7.85 -18.64 -6.79
CA ALA A 192 6.50 -18.98 -6.35
C ALA A 192 5.65 -17.75 -5.98
N LEU A 193 6.25 -16.71 -5.38
CA LEU A 193 5.55 -15.45 -5.12
C LEU A 193 5.23 -14.71 -6.43
N GLN A 194 6.14 -14.73 -7.40
CA GLN A 194 5.90 -14.18 -8.74
C GLN A 194 4.79 -14.92 -9.48
N GLN A 195 4.77 -16.25 -9.40
CA GLN A 195 3.70 -17.07 -9.97
C GLN A 195 2.35 -16.78 -9.31
N ALA A 196 2.31 -16.71 -7.98
CA ALA A 196 1.10 -16.39 -7.23
C ALA A 196 0.55 -15.00 -7.60
N GLN A 197 1.42 -14.01 -7.79
CA GLN A 197 1.04 -12.68 -8.28
C GLN A 197 0.44 -12.77 -9.69
N ALA A 198 1.06 -13.49 -10.62
CA ALA A 198 0.56 -13.64 -11.98
C ALA A 198 -0.83 -14.31 -12.00
N GLU A 199 -1.02 -15.38 -11.21
CA GLU A 199 -2.30 -16.06 -11.08
C GLU A 199 -3.39 -15.17 -10.48
N GLY A 200 -3.08 -14.45 -9.40
CA GLY A 200 -4.04 -13.55 -8.76
C GLY A 200 -4.37 -12.33 -9.61
N ALA A 201 -3.40 -11.76 -10.30
CA ALA A 201 -3.62 -10.64 -11.24
C ALA A 201 -4.49 -11.05 -12.45
N ALA A 202 -4.45 -12.32 -12.84
CA ALA A 202 -5.31 -12.88 -13.89
C ALA A 202 -6.72 -13.26 -13.42
N ALA A 203 -7.00 -13.20 -12.11
CA ALA A 203 -8.28 -13.64 -11.52
C ALA A 203 -9.09 -12.51 -10.82
N PRO A 204 -9.16 -11.27 -11.34
CA PRO A 204 -9.80 -10.16 -10.65
C PRO A 204 -11.29 -10.40 -10.40
N ASP A 205 -12.00 -11.07 -11.31
CA ASP A 205 -13.44 -11.34 -11.18
C ASP A 205 -13.72 -12.39 -10.08
N ALA A 206 -12.88 -13.43 -9.97
CA ALA A 206 -13.01 -14.44 -8.92
C ALA A 206 -12.74 -13.83 -7.54
N ILE A 207 -11.67 -13.03 -7.41
CA ILE A 207 -11.33 -12.33 -6.17
C ILE A 207 -12.43 -11.33 -5.78
N ALA A 208 -12.95 -10.58 -6.76
CA ALA A 208 -14.05 -9.64 -6.54
C ALA A 208 -15.35 -10.33 -6.10
N ALA A 209 -15.67 -11.51 -6.63
CA ALA A 209 -16.82 -12.28 -6.21
C ALA A 209 -16.71 -12.73 -4.75
N GLU A 210 -15.53 -13.19 -4.32
CA GLU A 210 -15.26 -13.53 -2.92
C GLU A 210 -15.39 -12.29 -2.00
N TYR A 211 -14.87 -11.14 -2.43
CA TYR A 211 -14.95 -9.87 -1.70
C TYR A 211 -16.37 -9.31 -1.63
N GLY A 212 -17.12 -9.41 -2.71
CA GLY A 212 -18.48 -8.87 -2.85
C GLY A 212 -19.53 -9.60 -1.98
N ARG A 213 -19.26 -10.85 -1.59
CA ARG A 213 -20.13 -11.64 -0.68
C ARG A 213 -21.59 -11.67 -1.14
N GLY A 214 -21.82 -11.78 -2.45
CA GLY A 214 -23.16 -11.84 -3.05
C GLY A 214 -23.78 -10.48 -3.40
N ASP A 215 -23.13 -9.35 -3.08
CA ASP A 215 -23.54 -8.03 -3.55
C ASP A 215 -22.99 -7.78 -4.97
N PRO A 216 -23.84 -7.68 -6.02
CA PRO A 216 -23.38 -7.51 -7.39
C PRO A 216 -22.76 -6.14 -7.66
N VAL A 217 -23.20 -5.09 -6.99
CA VAL A 217 -22.64 -3.73 -7.14
C VAL A 217 -21.23 -3.68 -6.58
N ARG A 218 -21.06 -4.20 -5.37
CA ARG A 218 -19.75 -4.31 -4.70
C ARG A 218 -18.78 -5.18 -5.51
N THR A 219 -19.26 -6.33 -6.03
CA THR A 219 -18.48 -7.24 -6.86
C THR A 219 -17.99 -6.54 -8.13
N THR A 220 -18.88 -5.88 -8.87
CA THR A 220 -18.54 -5.19 -10.13
C THR A 220 -17.51 -4.08 -9.87
N ARG A 221 -17.73 -3.30 -8.81
CA ARG A 221 -16.80 -2.23 -8.43
C ARG A 221 -15.43 -2.76 -8.03
N ALA A 222 -15.38 -3.84 -7.25
CA ALA A 222 -14.14 -4.49 -6.83
C ALA A 222 -13.36 -5.05 -8.03
N ALA A 223 -14.04 -5.70 -8.99
CA ALA A 223 -13.40 -6.22 -10.19
C ALA A 223 -12.80 -5.11 -11.06
N ALA A 224 -13.52 -4.01 -11.28
CA ALA A 224 -13.01 -2.85 -12.00
C ALA A 224 -11.77 -2.25 -11.30
N TYR A 225 -11.85 -2.06 -9.98
CA TYR A 225 -10.75 -1.56 -9.18
C TYR A 225 -9.46 -2.40 -9.30
N LEU A 226 -9.57 -3.73 -9.19
CA LEU A 226 -8.42 -4.63 -9.32
C LEU A 226 -7.80 -4.62 -10.72
N ARG A 227 -8.61 -4.44 -11.78
CA ARG A 227 -8.12 -4.40 -13.17
C ARG A 227 -7.52 -3.06 -13.56
N ASP A 228 -8.18 -1.98 -13.16
CA ASP A 228 -7.96 -0.67 -13.78
C ASP A 228 -7.04 0.23 -12.93
N ASN A 229 -7.11 0.12 -11.59
CA ASN A 229 -6.43 1.03 -10.67
C ASN A 229 -5.16 0.44 -10.05
N VAL A 230 -5.14 -0.86 -9.75
CA VAL A 230 -4.00 -1.48 -9.06
C VAL A 230 -3.04 -2.16 -10.04
N ARG A 231 -1.76 -2.02 -9.79
CA ARG A 231 -0.67 -2.69 -10.54
C ARG A 231 0.12 -3.57 -9.57
N TYR A 232 0.50 -4.76 -10.02
CA TYR A 232 1.15 -5.77 -9.17
C TYR A 232 2.60 -6.03 -9.54
N GLY A 233 3.09 -5.37 -10.58
CA GLY A 233 4.49 -5.46 -11.01
C GLY A 233 5.40 -4.52 -10.20
N LEU A 234 6.67 -4.87 -10.13
CA LEU A 234 7.76 -4.01 -9.65
C LEU A 234 8.90 -4.10 -10.67
N GLY A 235 8.69 -3.45 -11.82
CA GLY A 235 9.64 -3.35 -12.91
C GLY A 235 10.54 -2.12 -12.80
N ALA A 236 11.17 -1.71 -13.91
CA ALA A 236 12.15 -0.63 -13.92
C ALA A 236 11.55 0.74 -13.57
N ASP A 237 10.37 1.07 -14.12
CA ASP A 237 9.68 2.34 -13.82
C ASP A 237 9.20 2.37 -12.38
N GLU A 238 8.64 1.25 -11.88
CA GLU A 238 8.19 1.10 -10.51
C GLU A 238 9.37 1.24 -9.53
N ALA A 239 10.50 0.62 -9.82
CA ALA A 239 11.71 0.74 -9.01
C ALA A 239 12.23 2.19 -9.00
N THR A 240 12.20 2.87 -10.15
CA THR A 240 12.57 4.30 -10.25
C THR A 240 11.64 5.17 -9.41
N GLY A 241 10.32 4.96 -9.50
CA GLY A 241 9.34 5.69 -8.70
C GLY A 241 9.48 5.42 -7.20
N LEU A 242 9.70 4.16 -6.82
CA LEU A 242 9.93 3.76 -5.44
C LEU A 242 11.20 4.40 -4.88
N GLN A 243 12.33 4.35 -5.61
CA GLN A 243 13.57 4.98 -5.17
C GLN A 243 13.40 6.49 -4.96
N LEU A 244 12.75 7.17 -5.91
CA LEU A 244 12.48 8.61 -5.79
C LEU A 244 11.63 8.94 -4.54
N PHE A 245 10.60 8.14 -4.26
CA PHE A 245 9.78 8.31 -3.06
C PHE A 245 10.60 8.13 -1.78
N LEU A 246 11.40 7.07 -1.71
CA LEU A 246 12.26 6.79 -0.55
C LEU A 246 13.28 7.90 -0.31
N ASP A 247 13.84 8.46 -1.39
CA ASP A 247 14.78 9.58 -1.31
C ASP A 247 14.09 10.85 -0.79
N TYR A 248 12.89 11.19 -1.28
CA TYR A 248 12.11 12.31 -0.76
C TYR A 248 11.72 12.12 0.70
N ALA A 249 11.33 10.91 1.08
CA ALA A 249 11.00 10.62 2.47
C ALA A 249 12.21 10.78 3.41
N ALA A 250 13.38 10.32 2.99
CA ALA A 250 14.62 10.50 3.76
C ALA A 250 15.02 11.98 3.84
N ASP A 251 14.91 12.76 2.75
CA ASP A 251 15.20 14.20 2.75
C ASP A 251 14.29 15.00 3.67
N LEU A 252 13.08 14.52 3.91
CA LEU A 252 12.13 15.10 4.85
C LEU A 252 12.26 14.57 6.29
N GLY A 253 13.23 13.69 6.56
CA GLY A 253 13.42 13.07 7.88
C GLY A 253 12.31 12.08 8.26
N LEU A 254 11.55 11.57 7.29
CA LEU A 254 10.48 10.57 7.50
C LEU A 254 11.04 9.13 7.56
N ALA A 255 12.30 8.97 7.22
CA ALA A 255 13.05 7.73 7.30
C ALA A 255 14.50 8.02 7.72
N PRO A 256 15.21 7.05 8.33
CA PRO A 256 16.52 7.32 8.95
C PRO A 256 17.62 7.70 7.95
N ARG A 257 17.52 7.25 6.69
CA ARG A 257 18.55 7.48 5.65
C ARG A 257 18.06 7.14 4.25
N LYS A 258 18.81 7.57 3.24
CA LYS A 258 18.69 7.08 1.86
C LYS A 258 19.37 5.71 1.72
N ARG A 259 18.79 4.85 0.93
CA ARG A 259 19.31 3.53 0.62
C ARG A 259 18.86 3.12 -0.78
N ALA A 260 19.79 2.53 -1.56
CA ALA A 260 19.46 1.91 -2.84
C ALA A 260 18.57 0.67 -2.64
N LEU A 261 17.71 0.39 -3.63
CA LEU A 261 16.86 -0.80 -3.61
C LEU A 261 17.71 -2.07 -3.76
N GLU A 262 17.48 -3.03 -2.92
CA GLU A 262 18.04 -4.37 -3.01
C GLU A 262 16.93 -5.41 -3.13
N PHE A 263 17.21 -6.45 -3.91
CA PHE A 263 16.27 -7.53 -4.22
C PHE A 263 16.88 -8.88 -3.85
N PHE A 264 15.99 -9.88 -3.65
CA PHE A 264 16.41 -11.28 -3.46
C PHE A 264 17.07 -11.85 -4.71
#